data_a014eea10b64ed2760bd2aed997bf168
#
_entry.id   a014eea10b64ed2760bd2aed997bf168
#
_cell.length_a   1.000
_cell.length_b   1.000
_cell.length_c   1.000
_cell.angle_alpha   90.00
_cell.angle_beta   90.00
_cell.angle_gamma   90.00
#
_symmetry.space_group_name_H-M   'P 1'
#
loop_
_entity.id
_entity.type
_entity.pdbx_description
1 polymer ?
#
loop_
_entity_poly.entity_id
_entity_poly.type
_entity_poly.pdbx_seq_one_letter_code
_entity_poly.pdbx_strand_id
1 'polypeptide(L)'
;MTCAHSTTGAPSKPTSAPCKLFRKALQSCYVRAMTQELTTSLPTEPVRPSESPGWWRDAVIYQVYVRSFADSDGDGIGDLRGVRERLPHLAGLGVDAVWLTPFYASPQADGGYDVADYRTVDPLFGTLGDADDLVRTAHELGLRVIVDVVPNHSSDQHPWFREALADRPGGAARTRYHFRRGRGVHGELPPNDWESVFGGPAWTRTTDPDGTPGEWYLHLFAPEQPDLNWDSSEVRAEFDSVLRFWLDLGVDGFRIDVAHGMVKAAGLPDIGRTEQAKLIGSQVLPFFDQDGVHEIHRSWRRLLDSYPGDRIGVAEAWAPTSERLALYVRPDELHQAFNFQFLKCPWDAAAMRQVIDESLAATGSVGAPTTWVLSNHDVVRHTTRYADGGPGRGLARARAAALLTLALPGSSYLYQGEELGLPEVTDLPDELRQDPAFFRTSADGQDGQDGQDGFRDGCRVPLPWTRSGDSYGFGPGGSWLPQPDAWSGLSVEAQTGDPGSTLELYRGALALRRELPGLGDGPMSWLQAPAGVLALSRPGLVCTLNTLAEEVELPVPGRALLSSAPLSYGAGTVRIPPDSCAWWAI
;
A
#
# COMPACT_ATOMS: atom_id res chain seq x y z
N MET A 1 76.90 25.63 52.64
CA MET A 1 77.98 24.82 52.05
C MET A 1 77.44 24.00 50.92
N THR A 2 77.83 24.38 49.74
CA THR A 2 78.24 23.61 48.56
C THR A 2 77.33 22.58 47.96
N CYS A 3 76.87 22.92 46.78
CA CYS A 3 77.13 22.29 45.44
C CYS A 3 76.55 20.87 45.27
N ALA A 4 76.06 20.45 44.18
CA ALA A 4 76.15 20.78 42.75
C ALA A 4 75.18 19.97 41.93
N HIS A 5 74.76 20.52 40.81
CA HIS A 5 74.34 19.98 39.52
C HIS A 5 74.18 18.46 39.29
N SER A 6 73.07 18.04 38.69
CA SER A 6 73.19 17.45 37.34
C SER A 6 71.78 17.34 36.64
N THR A 7 71.79 17.73 35.43
CA THR A 7 70.76 17.65 34.40
C THR A 7 70.55 16.23 33.87
N THR A 8 69.35 15.73 33.72
CA THR A 8 69.01 14.76 32.63
C THR A 8 67.57 15.00 32.17
N GLY A 9 67.47 15.36 30.91
CA GLY A 9 66.19 15.55 30.22
C GLY A 9 65.51 14.22 29.93
N ALA A 10 64.21 14.20 30.07
CA ALA A 10 63.33 13.12 29.59
C ALA A 10 62.71 13.52 28.26
N PRO A 11 62.52 12.59 27.32
CA PRO A 11 62.04 12.89 26.00
C PRO A 11 60.52 13.09 26.00
N SER A 12 60.06 14.11 25.25
CA SER A 12 58.67 14.43 24.97
C SER A 12 57.97 13.32 24.16
N LYS A 13 56.80 12.86 24.61
CA LYS A 13 55.91 11.99 23.86
C LYS A 13 55.31 12.75 22.67
N PRO A 14 55.19 12.13 21.48
CA PRO A 14 54.51 12.75 20.34
C PRO A 14 52.99 12.74 20.55
N THR A 15 52.39 13.89 20.34
CA THR A 15 50.91 14.10 20.30
C THR A 15 50.33 13.39 19.10
N SER A 16 49.51 12.35 19.35
CA SER A 16 48.76 11.63 18.34
C SER A 16 47.44 12.33 18.04
N ALA A 17 47.42 13.24 17.09
CA ALA A 17 46.21 13.68 16.43
C ALA A 17 46.53 14.14 15.00
N PRO A 18 46.38 13.23 14.03
CA PRO A 18 45.59 13.54 12.82
C PRO A 18 44.85 12.35 12.22
N CYS A 19 44.48 11.30 12.96
CA CYS A 19 43.89 10.11 12.32
C CYS A 19 42.36 10.16 12.15
N LYS A 20 41.67 11.00 12.91
CA LYS A 20 40.18 11.09 12.82
C LYS A 20 39.67 11.98 11.65
N LEU A 21 40.42 13.00 11.27
CA LEU A 21 40.09 13.87 10.14
C LEU A 21 40.33 13.19 8.77
N PHE A 22 41.36 12.35 8.68
CA PHE A 22 41.65 11.62 7.44
C PHE A 22 40.65 10.50 7.12
N ARG A 23 40.09 9.83 8.14
CA ARG A 23 39.05 8.83 7.95
C ARG A 23 37.71 9.45 7.51
N LYS A 24 37.34 10.61 8.07
CA LYS A 24 36.13 11.34 7.63
C LYS A 24 36.26 11.89 6.20
N ALA A 25 37.44 12.37 5.82
CA ALA A 25 37.70 12.85 4.47
C ALA A 25 37.69 11.72 3.43
N LEU A 26 38.23 10.54 3.74
CA LEU A 26 38.22 9.37 2.86
C LEU A 26 36.79 8.77 2.72
N GLN A 27 36.02 8.70 3.81
CA GLN A 27 34.61 8.28 3.73
C GLN A 27 33.75 9.28 2.94
N SER A 28 33.96 10.58 3.13
CA SER A 28 33.26 11.62 2.37
C SER A 28 33.65 11.64 0.89
N CYS A 29 34.91 11.38 0.55
CA CYS A 29 35.35 11.26 -0.84
C CYS A 29 34.85 9.99 -1.52
N TYR A 30 34.75 8.86 -0.78
CA TYR A 30 34.27 7.59 -1.35
C TYR A 30 32.76 7.62 -1.63
N VAL A 31 31.96 8.18 -0.70
CA VAL A 31 30.51 8.40 -0.90
C VAL A 31 30.28 9.43 -2.02
N ARG A 32 31.09 10.50 -2.09
CA ARG A 32 30.97 11.52 -3.13
C ARG A 32 31.38 11.03 -4.53
N ALA A 33 32.36 10.13 -4.63
CA ALA A 33 32.73 9.51 -5.90
C ALA A 33 31.64 8.56 -6.42
N MET A 34 31.00 7.75 -5.55
CA MET A 34 29.90 6.88 -5.94
C MET A 34 28.62 7.65 -6.29
N THR A 35 28.33 8.77 -5.58
CA THR A 35 27.18 9.64 -5.91
C THR A 35 27.43 10.41 -7.22
N GLN A 36 28.69 10.80 -7.53
CA GLN A 36 29.00 11.49 -8.79
C GLN A 36 29.01 10.56 -10.00
N GLU A 37 29.39 9.28 -9.88
CA GLU A 37 29.25 8.31 -10.97
C GLU A 37 27.79 7.91 -11.23
N LEU A 38 26.95 7.89 -10.18
CA LEU A 38 25.49 7.65 -10.32
C LEU A 38 24.70 8.87 -10.82
N THR A 39 25.20 10.10 -10.56
CA THR A 39 24.50 11.34 -10.99
C THR A 39 24.89 11.83 -12.39
N THR A 40 25.87 11.24 -13.05
CA THR A 40 26.32 11.68 -14.39
C THR A 40 25.62 11.01 -15.55
N SER A 41 24.59 10.18 -15.32
CA SER A 41 23.79 9.61 -16.42
C SER A 41 22.30 9.45 -16.09
N LEU A 42 21.67 10.51 -15.59
CA LEU A 42 20.21 10.56 -15.72
C LEU A 42 19.91 10.81 -17.21
N PRO A 43 19.14 9.93 -17.87
CA PRO A 43 18.71 10.19 -19.24
C PRO A 43 17.93 11.51 -19.25
N THR A 44 18.38 12.46 -20.05
CA THR A 44 17.72 13.77 -20.28
C THR A 44 16.53 13.66 -21.23
N GLU A 45 16.17 12.47 -21.68
CA GLU A 45 14.94 12.23 -22.43
C GLU A 45 13.91 11.54 -21.54
N PRO A 46 12.63 11.95 -21.59
CA PRO A 46 11.56 11.24 -20.90
C PRO A 46 11.52 9.82 -21.45
N VAL A 47 11.76 8.84 -20.56
CA VAL A 47 11.59 7.43 -20.87
C VAL A 47 10.10 7.23 -21.10
N ARG A 48 9.69 7.00 -22.36
CA ARG A 48 8.31 6.61 -22.66
C ARG A 48 8.00 5.33 -21.87
N PRO A 49 6.74 5.17 -21.38
CA PRO A 49 6.33 3.92 -20.76
C PRO A 49 6.77 2.78 -21.67
N SER A 50 7.52 1.82 -21.13
CA SER A 50 8.00 0.69 -21.92
C SER A 50 6.78 0.01 -22.55
N GLU A 51 6.75 -0.12 -23.87
CA GLU A 51 5.75 -0.90 -24.62
C GLU A 51 5.97 -2.41 -24.40
N SER A 52 6.81 -2.78 -23.42
CA SER A 52 7.16 -4.16 -23.13
C SER A 52 5.93 -4.93 -22.66
N PRO A 53 5.56 -6.02 -23.33
CA PRO A 53 4.52 -6.91 -22.85
C PRO A 53 4.80 -7.38 -21.43
N GLY A 54 3.78 -7.36 -20.56
CA GLY A 54 3.91 -7.80 -19.17
C GLY A 54 4.63 -6.83 -18.24
N TRP A 55 4.62 -5.52 -18.53
CA TRP A 55 5.23 -4.47 -17.71
C TRP A 55 4.89 -4.58 -16.20
N TRP A 56 3.70 -5.03 -15.89
CA TRP A 56 3.14 -5.16 -14.56
C TRP A 56 3.77 -6.29 -13.73
N ARG A 57 4.49 -7.22 -14.37
CA ARG A 57 5.01 -8.42 -13.69
C ARG A 57 6.05 -8.09 -12.64
N ASP A 58 6.82 -7.03 -12.84
CA ASP A 58 7.90 -6.60 -11.94
C ASP A 58 7.86 -5.10 -11.61
N ALA A 59 6.77 -4.44 -11.97
CA ALA A 59 6.57 -3.01 -11.72
C ALA A 59 6.60 -2.66 -10.24
N VAL A 60 7.07 -1.47 -9.96
CA VAL A 60 6.89 -0.81 -8.66
C VAL A 60 5.82 0.25 -8.81
N ILE A 61 4.71 0.08 -8.10
CA ILE A 61 3.53 0.94 -8.16
C ILE A 61 3.43 1.76 -6.86
N TYR A 62 3.27 3.06 -6.99
CA TYR A 62 3.13 3.96 -5.85
C TYR A 62 1.65 4.27 -5.59
N GLN A 63 1.15 3.92 -4.41
CA GLN A 63 -0.21 4.24 -3.99
C GLN A 63 -0.29 5.68 -3.50
N VAL A 64 -1.16 6.46 -4.13
CA VAL A 64 -1.54 7.82 -3.77
C VAL A 64 -2.91 7.80 -3.10
N TYR A 65 -2.99 8.15 -1.83
CA TYR A 65 -4.24 8.48 -1.16
C TYR A 65 -4.56 9.95 -1.46
N VAL A 66 -5.42 10.19 -2.45
CA VAL A 66 -5.59 11.48 -3.12
C VAL A 66 -5.79 12.63 -2.13
N ARG A 67 -6.74 12.50 -1.20
CA ARG A 67 -7.07 13.55 -0.24
C ARG A 67 -5.95 13.89 0.77
N SER A 68 -4.86 13.12 0.81
CA SER A 68 -3.72 13.32 1.72
C SER A 68 -2.38 13.43 1.00
N PHE A 69 -2.38 13.58 -0.31
CA PHE A 69 -1.14 13.63 -1.08
C PHE A 69 -0.63 15.07 -1.28
N ALA A 70 -1.42 15.92 -1.91
CA ALA A 70 -1.12 17.34 -2.08
C ALA A 70 -2.40 18.12 -2.38
N ASP A 71 -2.57 19.27 -1.73
CA ASP A 71 -3.69 20.20 -1.87
C ASP A 71 -3.26 21.38 -2.75
N SER A 72 -3.90 21.58 -3.89
CA SER A 72 -3.54 22.65 -4.83
C SER A 72 -4.36 23.92 -4.67
N ASP A 73 -5.55 23.85 -4.10
CA ASP A 73 -6.49 24.98 -4.02
C ASP A 73 -6.66 25.57 -2.60
N GLY A 74 -6.13 24.89 -1.57
CA GLY A 74 -6.00 25.40 -0.22
C GLY A 74 -7.22 25.13 0.67
N ASP A 75 -8.06 24.17 0.34
CA ASP A 75 -9.20 23.79 1.17
C ASP A 75 -8.81 22.80 2.31
N GLY A 76 -7.56 22.33 2.32
CA GLY A 76 -7.01 21.39 3.30
C GLY A 76 -7.18 19.92 2.91
N ILE A 77 -7.72 19.64 1.74
CA ILE A 77 -7.91 18.30 1.16
C ILE A 77 -7.04 18.19 -0.10
N GLY A 78 -6.33 17.08 -0.25
CA GLY A 78 -5.57 16.82 -1.48
C GLY A 78 -6.47 16.57 -2.68
N ASP A 79 -6.00 16.96 -3.87
CA ASP A 79 -6.77 16.94 -5.10
C ASP A 79 -5.95 16.44 -6.31
N LEU A 80 -6.62 16.20 -7.45
CA LEU A 80 -5.98 15.66 -8.66
C LEU A 80 -4.94 16.61 -9.26
N ARG A 81 -5.09 17.94 -9.11
CA ARG A 81 -4.10 18.91 -9.57
C ARG A 81 -2.86 18.86 -8.69
N GLY A 82 -3.03 18.77 -7.37
CA GLY A 82 -1.94 18.59 -6.43
C GLY A 82 -1.17 17.28 -6.70
N VAL A 83 -1.87 16.19 -6.97
CA VAL A 83 -1.22 14.93 -7.41
C VAL A 83 -0.43 15.15 -8.71
N ARG A 84 -1.04 15.78 -9.74
CA ARG A 84 -0.38 16.05 -11.01
C ARG A 84 0.90 16.88 -10.84
N GLU A 85 0.88 17.91 -10.00
CA GLU A 85 2.04 18.76 -9.71
C GLU A 85 3.20 18.00 -9.06
N ARG A 86 2.90 16.89 -8.36
CA ARG A 86 3.88 16.06 -7.67
C ARG A 86 4.30 14.80 -8.47
N LEU A 87 3.72 14.54 -9.64
CA LEU A 87 4.15 13.42 -10.51
C LEU A 87 5.64 13.44 -10.86
N PRO A 88 6.31 14.60 -11.09
CA PRO A 88 7.76 14.64 -11.30
C PRO A 88 8.58 14.07 -10.13
N HIS A 89 8.10 14.21 -8.87
CA HIS A 89 8.74 13.59 -7.71
C HIS A 89 8.66 12.06 -7.80
N LEU A 90 7.50 11.52 -8.15
CA LEU A 90 7.28 10.07 -8.27
C LEU A 90 8.09 9.47 -9.44
N ALA A 91 8.14 10.15 -10.57
CA ALA A 91 9.02 9.77 -11.68
C ALA A 91 10.50 9.79 -11.26
N GLY A 92 10.92 10.82 -10.50
CA GLY A 92 12.27 10.94 -9.95
C GLY A 92 12.58 9.93 -8.81
N LEU A 93 11.56 9.45 -8.10
CA LEU A 93 11.69 8.35 -7.14
C LEU A 93 12.02 7.04 -7.87
N GLY A 94 11.49 6.85 -9.07
CA GLY A 94 11.79 5.69 -9.90
C GLY A 94 10.70 4.63 -9.90
N VAL A 95 9.45 4.97 -9.61
CA VAL A 95 8.31 4.05 -9.74
C VAL A 95 7.82 3.94 -11.18
N ASP A 96 7.09 2.89 -11.53
CA ASP A 96 6.63 2.60 -12.88
C ASP A 96 5.17 3.03 -13.12
N ALA A 97 4.39 3.10 -12.04
CA ALA A 97 2.99 3.48 -12.09
C ALA A 97 2.55 4.16 -10.79
N VAL A 98 1.45 4.89 -10.87
CA VAL A 98 0.73 5.42 -9.71
C VAL A 98 -0.64 4.74 -9.61
N TRP A 99 -1.06 4.39 -8.40
CA TRP A 99 -2.41 3.95 -8.09
C TRP A 99 -3.10 5.05 -7.27
N LEU A 100 -4.20 5.58 -7.80
CA LEU A 100 -5.02 6.61 -7.16
C LEU A 100 -6.18 5.95 -6.42
N THR A 101 -6.36 6.26 -5.12
CA THR A 101 -7.56 5.89 -4.37
C THR A 101 -8.79 6.63 -4.92
N PRO A 102 -10.04 6.24 -4.59
CA PRO A 102 -11.23 6.80 -5.20
C PRO A 102 -11.27 8.33 -5.12
N PHE A 103 -11.58 8.94 -6.25
CA PHE A 103 -11.79 10.39 -6.41
C PHE A 103 -13.13 10.67 -7.11
N TYR A 104 -14.01 9.70 -7.16
CA TYR A 104 -15.35 9.76 -7.76
C TYR A 104 -16.30 10.55 -6.87
N ALA A 105 -17.41 11.02 -7.45
CA ALA A 105 -18.47 11.66 -6.68
C ALA A 105 -18.94 10.77 -5.53
N SER A 106 -18.82 11.25 -4.31
CA SER A 106 -19.08 10.50 -3.08
C SER A 106 -19.48 11.43 -1.95
N PRO A 107 -20.43 11.04 -1.09
CA PRO A 107 -20.69 11.73 0.18
C PRO A 107 -19.54 11.67 1.18
N GLN A 108 -18.51 10.86 0.91
CA GLN A 108 -17.32 10.67 1.76
C GLN A 108 -17.62 9.97 3.10
N ALA A 109 -18.65 9.11 3.15
CA ALA A 109 -18.96 8.33 4.34
C ALA A 109 -17.83 7.35 4.70
N ASP A 110 -17.07 6.88 3.70
CA ASP A 110 -15.88 6.04 3.87
C ASP A 110 -14.73 6.53 2.96
N GLY A 111 -14.38 7.81 3.08
CA GLY A 111 -13.19 8.37 2.41
C GLY A 111 -13.18 8.22 0.88
N GLY A 112 -14.36 8.20 0.24
CA GLY A 112 -14.54 8.05 -1.21
C GLY A 112 -14.91 6.63 -1.67
N TYR A 113 -14.85 5.62 -0.79
CA TYR A 113 -15.25 4.25 -1.12
C TYR A 113 -16.79 4.05 -1.14
N ASP A 114 -17.58 5.04 -0.75
CA ASP A 114 -19.03 5.12 -0.95
C ASP A 114 -19.35 5.91 -2.23
N VAL A 115 -19.21 5.27 -3.40
CA VAL A 115 -19.29 5.92 -4.71
C VAL A 115 -20.74 6.18 -5.12
N ALA A 116 -21.07 7.46 -5.37
CA ALA A 116 -22.38 7.90 -5.84
C ALA A 116 -22.50 7.98 -7.38
N ASP A 117 -21.37 8.22 -8.08
CA ASP A 117 -21.27 8.20 -9.55
C ASP A 117 -19.84 7.82 -9.95
N TYR A 118 -19.70 6.67 -10.62
CA TYR A 118 -18.40 6.11 -11.03
C TYR A 118 -17.73 6.83 -12.21
N ARG A 119 -18.42 7.77 -12.88
CA ARG A 119 -17.91 8.48 -14.07
C ARG A 119 -17.73 9.98 -13.85
N THR A 120 -18.06 10.46 -12.66
CA THR A 120 -17.92 11.86 -12.28
C THR A 120 -16.83 12.00 -11.22
N VAL A 121 -15.93 12.94 -11.40
CA VAL A 121 -14.96 13.33 -10.37
C VAL A 121 -15.67 14.16 -9.31
N ASP A 122 -15.44 13.85 -8.03
CA ASP A 122 -15.99 14.65 -6.94
C ASP A 122 -15.43 16.08 -7.00
N PRO A 123 -16.28 17.12 -6.85
CA PRO A 123 -15.81 18.51 -6.82
C PRO A 123 -14.70 18.78 -5.79
N LEU A 124 -14.64 17.97 -4.72
CA LEU A 124 -13.58 18.01 -3.72
C LEU A 124 -12.19 17.69 -4.31
N PHE A 125 -12.15 16.84 -5.33
CA PHE A 125 -10.90 16.40 -5.96
C PHE A 125 -10.64 17.04 -7.33
N GLY A 126 -11.58 17.83 -7.84
CA GLY A 126 -11.43 18.53 -9.11
C GLY A 126 -12.49 18.17 -10.14
N THR A 127 -12.08 18.02 -11.39
CA THR A 127 -12.97 17.78 -12.54
C THR A 127 -12.47 16.59 -13.38
N LEU A 128 -13.33 16.07 -14.27
CA LEU A 128 -12.93 15.05 -15.24
C LEU A 128 -11.77 15.53 -16.14
N GLY A 129 -11.72 16.84 -16.45
CA GLY A 129 -10.59 17.45 -17.17
C GLY A 129 -9.27 17.38 -16.38
N ASP A 130 -9.33 17.53 -15.05
CA ASP A 130 -8.14 17.39 -14.19
C ASP A 130 -7.66 15.93 -14.16
N ALA A 131 -8.58 14.94 -14.18
CA ALA A 131 -8.24 13.54 -14.30
C ALA A 131 -7.56 13.21 -15.66
N ASP A 132 -8.10 13.71 -16.77
CA ASP A 132 -7.50 13.56 -18.11
C ASP A 132 -6.11 14.18 -18.17
N ASP A 133 -5.95 15.41 -17.66
CA ASP A 133 -4.66 16.10 -17.57
C ASP A 133 -3.64 15.36 -16.70
N LEU A 134 -4.08 14.73 -15.60
CA LEU A 134 -3.21 13.92 -14.75
C LEU A 134 -2.72 12.68 -15.49
N VAL A 135 -3.62 11.92 -16.13
CA VAL A 135 -3.27 10.72 -16.90
C VAL A 135 -2.28 11.06 -18.01
N ARG A 136 -2.55 12.12 -18.78
CA ARG A 136 -1.66 12.58 -19.84
C ARG A 136 -0.28 13.00 -19.31
N THR A 137 -0.24 13.77 -18.21
CA THR A 137 1.03 14.20 -17.60
C THR A 137 1.81 13.00 -17.04
N ALA A 138 1.15 12.02 -16.45
CA ALA A 138 1.79 10.79 -15.99
C ALA A 138 2.46 10.05 -17.15
N HIS A 139 1.75 9.88 -18.27
CA HIS A 139 2.29 9.24 -19.48
C HIS A 139 3.46 10.02 -20.08
N GLU A 140 3.41 11.35 -20.10
CA GLU A 140 4.54 12.20 -20.54
C GLU A 140 5.79 11.99 -19.67
N LEU A 141 5.62 11.68 -18.39
CA LEU A 141 6.69 11.36 -17.44
C LEU A 141 7.11 9.89 -17.43
N GLY A 142 6.48 9.05 -18.26
CA GLY A 142 6.75 7.62 -18.31
C GLY A 142 6.07 6.81 -17.20
N LEU A 143 5.12 7.39 -16.47
CA LEU A 143 4.33 6.72 -15.45
C LEU A 143 3.02 6.19 -16.02
N ARG A 144 2.57 5.03 -15.55
CA ARG A 144 1.22 4.51 -15.79
C ARG A 144 0.27 4.93 -14.68
N VAL A 145 -1.02 4.90 -14.96
CA VAL A 145 -2.07 5.28 -14.01
C VAL A 145 -3.03 4.12 -13.79
N ILE A 146 -3.17 3.70 -12.54
CA ILE A 146 -4.14 2.73 -12.05
C ILE A 146 -5.14 3.51 -11.20
N VAL A 147 -6.45 3.31 -11.44
CA VAL A 147 -7.49 3.91 -10.62
C VAL A 147 -8.24 2.84 -9.83
N ASP A 148 -8.80 3.22 -8.70
CA ASP A 148 -9.64 2.33 -7.91
C ASP A 148 -10.99 2.10 -8.59
N VAL A 149 -11.57 0.93 -8.47
CA VAL A 149 -12.96 0.67 -8.78
C VAL A 149 -13.59 -0.08 -7.61
N VAL A 150 -14.75 0.36 -7.15
CA VAL A 150 -15.46 -0.16 -5.97
C VAL A 150 -16.69 -0.93 -6.40
N PRO A 151 -16.58 -2.23 -6.73
CA PRO A 151 -17.69 -2.97 -7.34
C PRO A 151 -18.56 -3.74 -6.34
N ASN A 152 -18.12 -3.90 -5.08
CA ASN A 152 -18.90 -4.65 -4.10
C ASN A 152 -20.17 -3.91 -3.67
N HIS A 153 -20.10 -2.58 -3.57
CA HIS A 153 -21.17 -1.71 -3.06
C HIS A 153 -21.16 -0.36 -3.78
N SER A 154 -22.20 0.42 -3.61
CA SER A 154 -22.27 1.83 -4.01
C SER A 154 -22.55 2.70 -2.80
N SER A 155 -22.54 4.03 -2.97
CA SER A 155 -23.14 4.92 -1.98
C SER A 155 -24.66 4.70 -1.86
N ASP A 156 -25.24 4.96 -0.70
CA ASP A 156 -26.69 5.09 -0.50
C ASP A 156 -27.25 6.30 -1.28
N GLN A 157 -26.39 7.23 -1.71
CA GLN A 157 -26.74 8.36 -2.55
C GLN A 157 -26.68 8.04 -4.06
N HIS A 158 -26.20 6.87 -4.44
CA HIS A 158 -26.22 6.43 -5.84
C HIS A 158 -27.65 6.41 -6.39
N PRO A 159 -27.91 6.91 -7.62
CA PRO A 159 -29.25 6.94 -8.21
C PRO A 159 -29.99 5.59 -8.14
N TRP A 160 -29.28 4.50 -8.38
CA TRP A 160 -29.86 3.16 -8.34
C TRP A 160 -30.38 2.76 -6.95
N PHE A 161 -29.67 3.16 -5.87
CA PHE A 161 -30.13 2.83 -4.53
C PHE A 161 -31.34 3.69 -4.14
N ARG A 162 -31.34 4.97 -4.51
CA ARG A 162 -32.50 5.86 -4.32
C ARG A 162 -33.73 5.35 -5.08
N GLU A 163 -33.55 4.87 -6.33
CA GLU A 163 -34.62 4.21 -7.09
C GLU A 163 -35.09 2.94 -6.39
N ALA A 164 -34.18 2.12 -5.84
CA ALA A 164 -34.54 0.90 -5.12
C ALA A 164 -35.34 1.17 -3.85
N LEU A 165 -35.01 2.24 -3.10
CA LEU A 165 -35.77 2.68 -1.93
C LEU A 165 -37.17 3.19 -2.30
N ALA A 166 -37.29 3.85 -3.44
CA ALA A 166 -38.57 4.34 -3.95
C ALA A 166 -39.47 3.24 -4.59
N ASP A 167 -38.87 2.09 -4.94
CA ASP A 167 -39.57 0.96 -5.54
C ASP A 167 -40.27 0.11 -4.45
N ARG A 168 -41.34 -0.58 -4.84
CA ARG A 168 -42.06 -1.53 -3.97
C ARG A 168 -41.16 -2.75 -3.62
N PRO A 169 -41.47 -3.45 -2.52
CA PRO A 169 -40.82 -4.74 -2.21
C PRO A 169 -40.91 -5.72 -3.40
N GLY A 170 -39.75 -6.30 -3.77
CA GLY A 170 -39.61 -7.18 -4.93
C GLY A 170 -39.69 -6.46 -6.29
N GLY A 171 -39.63 -5.13 -6.33
CA GLY A 171 -39.59 -4.35 -7.56
C GLY A 171 -38.27 -4.48 -8.32
N ALA A 172 -38.25 -4.09 -9.60
CA ALA A 172 -37.10 -4.30 -10.47
C ALA A 172 -35.84 -3.53 -9.99
N ALA A 173 -35.99 -2.30 -9.50
CA ALA A 173 -34.88 -1.50 -9.02
C ALA A 173 -34.16 -2.15 -7.81
N ARG A 174 -34.94 -2.84 -6.95
CA ARG A 174 -34.36 -3.57 -5.78
C ARG A 174 -33.52 -4.77 -6.18
N THR A 175 -33.66 -5.31 -7.41
CA THR A 175 -32.83 -6.47 -7.86
C THR A 175 -31.35 -6.14 -8.06
N ARG A 176 -31.01 -4.85 -8.15
CA ARG A 176 -29.59 -4.39 -8.25
C ARG A 176 -28.83 -4.50 -6.94
N TYR A 177 -29.55 -4.68 -5.82
CA TYR A 177 -28.98 -4.78 -4.47
C TYR A 177 -29.54 -6.03 -3.75
N HIS A 178 -28.94 -6.37 -2.62
CA HIS A 178 -29.43 -7.48 -1.79
C HIS A 178 -30.53 -7.00 -0.83
N PHE A 179 -31.79 -6.97 -1.29
CA PHE A 179 -32.95 -6.75 -0.44
C PHE A 179 -33.57 -8.09 -0.02
N ARG A 180 -33.91 -8.24 1.27
CA ARG A 180 -34.51 -9.45 1.83
C ARG A 180 -35.54 -9.10 2.90
N ARG A 181 -36.56 -9.95 3.02
CA ARG A 181 -37.47 -9.88 4.16
C ARG A 181 -36.76 -10.30 5.42
N GLY A 182 -37.02 -9.57 6.53
CA GLY A 182 -36.49 -9.95 7.83
C GLY A 182 -37.13 -11.22 8.38
N ARG A 183 -36.49 -11.80 9.37
CA ARG A 183 -37.02 -12.90 10.19
C ARG A 183 -37.96 -12.36 11.28
N GLY A 184 -38.66 -13.25 11.97
CA GLY A 184 -39.67 -12.92 12.96
C GLY A 184 -41.08 -12.78 12.35
N VAL A 185 -42.07 -12.58 13.23
CA VAL A 185 -43.51 -12.54 12.79
C VAL A 185 -43.80 -11.31 11.94
N HIS A 186 -43.12 -10.20 12.22
CA HIS A 186 -43.29 -8.92 11.53
C HIS A 186 -42.05 -8.50 10.75
N GLY A 187 -41.09 -9.43 10.51
CA GLY A 187 -39.84 -9.12 9.82
C GLY A 187 -38.91 -8.19 10.62
N GLU A 188 -39.01 -8.21 11.93
CA GLU A 188 -38.32 -7.31 12.86
C GLU A 188 -36.85 -7.69 13.10
N LEU A 189 -36.46 -8.89 12.73
CA LEU A 189 -35.08 -9.37 12.84
C LEU A 189 -34.41 -9.37 11.46
N PRO A 190 -33.08 -9.15 11.38
CA PRO A 190 -32.36 -9.20 10.11
C PRO A 190 -32.49 -10.57 9.40
N PRO A 191 -32.27 -10.64 8.10
CA PRO A 191 -32.40 -11.88 7.30
C PRO A 191 -31.48 -13.00 7.73
N ASN A 192 -30.28 -12.69 8.23
CA ASN A 192 -29.29 -13.61 8.78
C ASN A 192 -28.48 -12.92 9.90
N ASP A 193 -27.45 -13.60 10.39
CA ASP A 193 -26.59 -13.15 11.50
C ASP A 193 -25.31 -12.45 11.03
N TRP A 194 -25.22 -11.98 9.80
CA TRP A 194 -24.01 -11.35 9.29
C TRP A 194 -23.72 -10.02 9.97
N GLU A 195 -22.44 -9.84 10.31
CA GLU A 195 -21.91 -8.62 10.89
C GLU A 195 -21.13 -7.80 9.84
N SER A 196 -21.23 -6.48 9.96
CA SER A 196 -20.45 -5.55 9.17
C SER A 196 -18.96 -5.64 9.52
N VAL A 197 -18.09 -5.44 8.52
CA VAL A 197 -16.64 -5.33 8.71
C VAL A 197 -16.26 -4.20 9.67
N PHE A 198 -17.08 -3.14 9.72
CA PHE A 198 -16.91 -2.00 10.63
C PHE A 198 -17.63 -2.18 11.99
N GLY A 199 -18.15 -3.37 12.28
CA GLY A 199 -18.88 -3.68 13.51
C GLY A 199 -20.40 -3.51 13.36
N GLY A 200 -21.14 -4.13 14.27
CA GLY A 200 -22.61 -4.16 14.28
C GLY A 200 -23.21 -5.01 13.14
N PRO A 201 -24.56 -5.01 12.98
CA PRO A 201 -25.24 -5.81 11.97
C PRO A 201 -24.88 -5.37 10.54
N ALA A 202 -24.82 -6.33 9.61
CA ALA A 202 -24.63 -6.07 8.17
C ALA A 202 -25.94 -5.77 7.43
N TRP A 203 -27.05 -5.58 8.13
CA TRP A 203 -28.36 -5.36 7.56
C TRP A 203 -29.03 -4.14 8.18
N THR A 204 -29.60 -3.28 7.33
CA THR A 204 -30.41 -2.14 7.76
C THR A 204 -31.82 -2.28 7.18
N ARG A 205 -32.84 -2.09 8.05
CA ARG A 205 -34.25 -2.16 7.64
C ARG A 205 -34.68 -0.84 6.99
N THR A 206 -35.30 -0.94 5.82
CA THR A 206 -35.85 0.24 5.15
C THR A 206 -37.23 0.62 5.71
N THR A 207 -37.66 1.83 5.37
CA THR A 207 -39.05 2.27 5.48
C THR A 207 -39.60 2.37 4.08
N ASP A 208 -40.69 1.66 3.80
CA ASP A 208 -41.34 1.72 2.50
C ASP A 208 -42.04 3.07 2.26
N PRO A 209 -42.34 3.48 1.02
CA PRO A 209 -42.91 4.80 0.69
C PRO A 209 -44.25 5.12 1.41
N ASP A 210 -44.95 4.12 1.88
CA ASP A 210 -46.21 4.27 2.67
C ASP A 210 -45.96 4.48 4.18
N GLY A 211 -44.70 4.51 4.61
CA GLY A 211 -44.27 4.68 6.00
C GLY A 211 -44.23 3.38 6.82
N THR A 212 -44.53 2.22 6.19
CA THR A 212 -44.43 0.93 6.89
C THR A 212 -43.01 0.40 6.92
N PRO A 213 -42.64 -0.44 7.91
CA PRO A 213 -41.32 -1.11 7.93
C PRO A 213 -41.16 -2.03 6.71
N GLY A 214 -40.13 -1.74 5.90
CA GLY A 214 -39.87 -2.45 4.65
C GLY A 214 -38.94 -3.66 4.79
N GLU A 215 -38.33 -4.05 3.68
CA GLU A 215 -37.30 -5.07 3.59
C GLU A 215 -36.00 -4.56 4.19
N TRP A 216 -35.04 -5.47 4.42
CA TRP A 216 -33.69 -5.18 4.84
C TRP A 216 -32.75 -5.19 3.64
N TYR A 217 -31.84 -4.23 3.56
CA TYR A 217 -30.74 -4.26 2.58
C TYR A 217 -29.44 -4.63 3.26
N LEU A 218 -28.58 -5.36 2.52
CA LEU A 218 -27.25 -5.76 2.96
C LEU A 218 -26.26 -4.61 2.79
N HIS A 219 -25.39 -4.43 3.78
CA HIS A 219 -24.19 -3.60 3.72
C HIS A 219 -23.07 -4.26 4.53
N LEU A 220 -22.11 -4.88 3.86
CA LEU A 220 -20.98 -5.52 4.55
C LEU A 220 -20.04 -4.51 5.20
N PHE A 221 -20.14 -3.25 4.81
CA PHE A 221 -19.40 -2.10 5.37
C PHE A 221 -20.39 -1.16 6.10
N ALA A 222 -20.30 0.15 5.88
CA ALA A 222 -21.23 1.09 6.49
C ALA A 222 -22.65 0.98 5.94
N PRO A 223 -23.70 1.37 6.68
CA PRO A 223 -25.07 1.45 6.14
C PRO A 223 -25.18 2.32 4.88
N GLU A 224 -24.30 3.30 4.75
CA GLU A 224 -24.16 4.17 3.59
C GLU A 224 -23.54 3.47 2.35
N GLN A 225 -23.15 2.18 2.50
CA GLN A 225 -22.50 1.38 1.45
C GLN A 225 -23.31 0.12 1.12
N PRO A 226 -24.53 0.23 0.51
CA PRO A 226 -25.35 -0.92 0.17
C PRO A 226 -24.69 -1.85 -0.85
N ASP A 227 -24.66 -3.16 -0.56
CA ASP A 227 -24.05 -4.19 -1.38
C ASP A 227 -24.81 -4.43 -2.68
N LEU A 228 -24.10 -4.36 -3.80
CA LEU A 228 -24.62 -4.64 -5.14
C LEU A 228 -24.85 -6.15 -5.34
N ASN A 229 -25.91 -6.49 -6.05
CA ASN A 229 -26.26 -7.87 -6.39
C ASN A 229 -25.64 -8.27 -7.74
N TRP A 230 -24.54 -8.97 -7.74
CA TRP A 230 -23.83 -9.42 -8.94
C TRP A 230 -24.50 -10.58 -9.70
N ASP A 231 -25.60 -11.13 -9.20
CA ASP A 231 -26.49 -11.99 -10.00
C ASP A 231 -27.27 -11.18 -11.05
N SER A 232 -27.40 -9.85 -10.86
CA SER A 232 -28.03 -8.95 -11.81
C SER A 232 -27.17 -8.73 -13.06
N SER A 233 -27.72 -9.01 -14.24
CA SER A 233 -27.03 -8.70 -15.50
C SER A 233 -26.89 -7.19 -15.73
N GLU A 234 -27.74 -6.37 -15.13
CA GLU A 234 -27.68 -4.91 -15.20
C GLU A 234 -26.45 -4.39 -14.44
N VAL A 235 -26.17 -4.92 -13.24
CA VAL A 235 -24.97 -4.58 -12.47
C VAL A 235 -23.70 -4.97 -13.25
N ARG A 236 -23.67 -6.17 -13.84
CA ARG A 236 -22.53 -6.62 -14.66
C ARG A 236 -22.29 -5.71 -15.86
N ALA A 237 -23.33 -5.36 -16.60
CA ALA A 237 -23.22 -4.49 -17.77
C ALA A 237 -22.79 -3.07 -17.40
N GLU A 238 -23.24 -2.56 -16.26
CA GLU A 238 -22.85 -1.25 -15.76
C GLU A 238 -21.36 -1.18 -15.46
N PHE A 239 -20.81 -2.16 -14.73
CA PHE A 239 -19.38 -2.16 -14.43
C PHE A 239 -18.52 -2.39 -15.66
N ASP A 240 -18.95 -3.19 -16.65
CA ASP A 240 -18.27 -3.25 -17.94
C ASP A 240 -18.22 -1.87 -18.62
N SER A 241 -19.29 -1.07 -18.51
CA SER A 241 -19.35 0.29 -19.04
C SER A 241 -18.49 1.28 -18.24
N VAL A 242 -18.42 1.15 -16.90
CA VAL A 242 -17.54 1.94 -16.03
C VAL A 242 -16.07 1.71 -16.39
N LEU A 243 -15.67 0.44 -16.50
CA LEU A 243 -14.28 0.11 -16.87
C LEU A 243 -13.91 0.68 -18.24
N ARG A 244 -14.80 0.55 -19.26
CA ARG A 244 -14.57 1.13 -20.59
C ARG A 244 -14.42 2.63 -20.54
N PHE A 245 -15.25 3.34 -19.77
CA PHE A 245 -15.16 4.79 -19.64
C PHE A 245 -13.76 5.26 -19.21
N TRP A 246 -13.19 4.64 -18.19
CA TRP A 246 -11.87 5.01 -17.69
C TRP A 246 -10.73 4.53 -18.61
N LEU A 247 -10.88 3.36 -19.23
CA LEU A 247 -9.92 2.88 -20.25
C LEU A 247 -9.90 3.80 -21.47
N ASP A 248 -11.05 4.29 -21.92
CA ASP A 248 -11.16 5.23 -23.04
C ASP A 248 -10.58 6.62 -22.69
N LEU A 249 -10.58 7.01 -21.40
CA LEU A 249 -9.88 8.20 -20.91
C LEU A 249 -8.36 7.98 -20.87
N GLY A 250 -7.88 6.74 -20.87
CA GLY A 250 -6.46 6.41 -20.98
C GLY A 250 -5.83 5.75 -19.75
N VAL A 251 -6.57 5.43 -18.68
CA VAL A 251 -5.99 4.74 -17.53
C VAL A 251 -5.44 3.38 -17.93
N ASP A 252 -4.36 2.94 -17.25
CA ASP A 252 -3.62 1.72 -17.59
C ASP A 252 -4.12 0.50 -16.82
N GLY A 253 -5.01 0.70 -15.85
CA GLY A 253 -5.57 -0.42 -15.09
C GLY A 253 -6.44 0.01 -13.92
N PHE A 254 -6.89 -1.02 -13.20
CA PHE A 254 -7.78 -0.86 -12.05
C PHE A 254 -7.26 -1.62 -10.83
N ARG A 255 -7.30 -0.99 -9.66
CA ARG A 255 -7.34 -1.72 -8.40
C ARG A 255 -8.80 -2.01 -8.08
N ILE A 256 -9.11 -3.28 -7.88
CA ILE A 256 -10.47 -3.74 -7.65
C ILE A 256 -10.67 -3.89 -6.15
N ASP A 257 -11.43 -2.96 -5.60
CA ASP A 257 -11.82 -2.93 -4.20
C ASP A 257 -12.69 -4.14 -3.85
N VAL A 258 -12.44 -4.74 -2.68
CA VAL A 258 -13.19 -5.91 -2.19
C VAL A 258 -13.43 -6.94 -3.31
N ALA A 259 -12.41 -7.24 -4.11
CA ALA A 259 -12.50 -8.11 -5.28
C ALA A 259 -13.06 -9.51 -4.97
N HIS A 260 -12.99 -9.93 -3.72
CA HIS A 260 -13.48 -11.21 -3.21
C HIS A 260 -14.92 -11.15 -2.66
N GLY A 261 -15.53 -9.96 -2.60
CA GLY A 261 -16.83 -9.73 -1.95
C GLY A 261 -18.03 -9.70 -2.87
N MET A 262 -17.88 -9.54 -4.18
CA MET A 262 -18.97 -9.31 -5.12
C MET A 262 -20.03 -10.42 -5.14
N VAL A 263 -19.66 -11.68 -4.92
CA VAL A 263 -20.58 -12.83 -4.94
C VAL A 263 -20.83 -13.33 -3.53
N LYS A 264 -22.11 -13.52 -3.20
CA LYS A 264 -22.55 -14.06 -1.89
C LYS A 264 -23.00 -15.53 -2.05
N ALA A 265 -22.82 -16.34 -1.01
CA ALA A 265 -23.30 -17.72 -1.00
C ALA A 265 -24.81 -17.78 -1.20
N ALA A 266 -25.27 -18.75 -2.01
CA ALA A 266 -26.67 -18.93 -2.28
C ALA A 266 -27.48 -19.15 -1.00
N GLY A 267 -28.61 -18.46 -0.88
CA GLY A 267 -29.48 -18.53 0.30
C GLY A 267 -29.01 -17.73 1.50
N LEU A 268 -27.87 -17.06 1.42
CA LEU A 268 -27.30 -16.18 2.47
C LEU A 268 -27.30 -16.86 3.87
N PRO A 269 -26.61 -17.99 4.05
CA PRO A 269 -26.67 -18.80 5.28
C PRO A 269 -26.11 -18.03 6.47
N ASP A 270 -26.66 -18.31 7.68
CA ASP A 270 -26.06 -17.85 8.94
C ASP A 270 -24.64 -18.39 9.11
N ILE A 271 -23.76 -17.60 9.76
CA ILE A 271 -22.40 -18.02 10.17
C ILE A 271 -22.46 -18.75 11.53
N GLY A 272 -23.38 -18.35 12.40
CA GLY A 272 -23.60 -19.00 13.70
C GLY A 272 -22.62 -18.57 14.78
N ARG A 273 -21.91 -17.43 14.61
CA ARG A 273 -20.96 -16.89 15.58
C ARG A 273 -20.80 -15.38 15.42
N THR A 274 -20.34 -14.74 16.49
CA THR A 274 -20.01 -13.30 16.54
C THR A 274 -18.54 -13.02 16.19
N GLU A 275 -18.17 -11.76 16.13
CA GLU A 275 -16.82 -11.27 15.79
C GLU A 275 -16.37 -11.73 14.39
N GLN A 276 -17.28 -11.65 13.43
CA GLN A 276 -17.07 -12.21 12.10
C GLN A 276 -15.95 -11.49 11.33
N ALA A 277 -15.68 -10.22 11.61
CA ALA A 277 -14.56 -9.48 11.04
C ALA A 277 -13.20 -10.16 11.31
N LYS A 278 -13.02 -10.80 12.47
CA LYS A 278 -11.80 -11.55 12.82
C LYS A 278 -11.58 -12.82 11.97
N LEU A 279 -12.60 -13.25 11.20
CA LEU A 279 -12.52 -14.42 10.33
C LEU A 279 -12.03 -14.07 8.92
N ILE A 280 -12.05 -12.80 8.56
CA ILE A 280 -11.64 -12.34 7.23
C ILE A 280 -10.16 -12.67 7.00
N GLY A 281 -9.88 -13.30 5.86
CA GLY A 281 -8.53 -13.77 5.53
C GLY A 281 -8.06 -15.02 6.30
N SER A 282 -8.94 -15.67 7.10
CA SER A 282 -8.61 -16.93 7.79
C SER A 282 -9.42 -18.13 7.27
N GLN A 283 -10.56 -17.90 6.68
CA GLN A 283 -11.43 -18.92 6.06
C GLN A 283 -12.32 -18.29 4.98
N VAL A 284 -12.87 -19.12 4.09
CA VAL A 284 -13.92 -18.71 3.14
C VAL A 284 -15.18 -18.41 3.92
N LEU A 285 -15.75 -17.22 3.70
CA LEU A 285 -16.98 -16.76 4.34
C LEU A 285 -18.14 -16.73 3.33
N PRO A 286 -19.38 -16.91 3.76
CA PRO A 286 -20.52 -16.90 2.82
C PRO A 286 -20.70 -15.57 2.08
N PHE A 287 -20.04 -14.51 2.51
CA PHE A 287 -20.03 -13.21 1.84
C PHE A 287 -18.68 -12.84 1.22
N PHE A 288 -17.61 -13.61 1.44
CA PHE A 288 -16.28 -13.37 0.87
C PHE A 288 -15.67 -14.65 0.28
N ASP A 289 -14.90 -14.48 -0.80
CA ASP A 289 -14.12 -15.51 -1.48
C ASP A 289 -14.97 -16.68 -2.02
N GLN A 290 -16.17 -16.36 -2.54
CA GLN A 290 -17.02 -17.34 -3.21
C GLN A 290 -16.53 -17.58 -4.64
N ASP A 291 -16.51 -18.85 -5.09
CA ASP A 291 -15.98 -19.23 -6.41
C ASP A 291 -16.66 -18.53 -7.60
N GLY A 292 -17.90 -18.08 -7.44
CA GLY A 292 -18.62 -17.32 -8.48
C GLY A 292 -17.98 -16.00 -8.87
N VAL A 293 -17.12 -15.41 -8.02
CA VAL A 293 -16.43 -14.15 -8.29
C VAL A 293 -15.47 -14.25 -9.48
N HIS A 294 -14.89 -15.44 -9.69
CA HIS A 294 -13.92 -15.69 -10.75
C HIS A 294 -14.50 -15.52 -12.16
N GLU A 295 -15.80 -15.76 -12.36
CA GLU A 295 -16.46 -15.51 -13.65
C GLU A 295 -16.53 -14.00 -13.98
N ILE A 296 -16.69 -13.16 -12.97
CA ILE A 296 -16.66 -11.70 -13.11
C ILE A 296 -15.23 -11.28 -13.54
N HIS A 297 -14.21 -11.76 -12.83
CA HIS A 297 -12.81 -11.45 -13.14
C HIS A 297 -12.41 -11.91 -14.54
N ARG A 298 -12.87 -13.07 -15.01
CA ARG A 298 -12.64 -13.53 -16.38
C ARG A 298 -13.33 -12.64 -17.41
N SER A 299 -14.53 -12.13 -17.09
CA SER A 299 -15.20 -11.17 -17.98
C SER A 299 -14.39 -9.87 -18.09
N TRP A 300 -13.93 -9.35 -16.97
CA TRP A 300 -13.12 -8.14 -16.95
C TRP A 300 -11.74 -8.34 -17.58
N ARG A 301 -11.11 -9.52 -17.39
CA ARG A 301 -9.87 -9.84 -18.09
C ARG A 301 -10.04 -9.75 -19.61
N ARG A 302 -11.09 -10.33 -20.19
CA ARG A 302 -11.36 -10.21 -21.64
C ARG A 302 -11.58 -8.77 -22.06
N LEU A 303 -12.19 -7.95 -21.21
CA LEU A 303 -12.38 -6.52 -21.47
C LEU A 303 -11.02 -5.81 -21.48
N LEU A 304 -10.17 -6.00 -20.48
CA LEU A 304 -8.83 -5.42 -20.38
C LEU A 304 -7.96 -5.82 -21.56
N ASP A 305 -7.95 -7.11 -21.93
CA ASP A 305 -7.20 -7.64 -23.07
C ASP A 305 -7.69 -7.09 -24.43
N SER A 306 -8.88 -6.50 -24.49
CA SER A 306 -9.40 -5.86 -25.72
C SER A 306 -8.82 -4.47 -25.97
N TYR A 307 -8.09 -3.89 -25.01
CA TYR A 307 -7.43 -2.60 -25.12
C TYR A 307 -5.94 -2.76 -25.38
N PRO A 308 -5.28 -1.84 -26.12
CA PRO A 308 -3.85 -1.89 -26.34
C PRO A 308 -3.07 -1.50 -25.06
N GLY A 309 -1.82 -1.97 -24.96
CA GLY A 309 -0.86 -1.52 -23.94
C GLY A 309 -0.94 -2.25 -22.60
N ASP A 310 -1.38 -3.53 -22.59
CA ASP A 310 -1.45 -4.39 -21.41
C ASP A 310 -2.17 -3.69 -20.23
N ARG A 311 -3.47 -3.47 -20.37
CA ARG A 311 -4.30 -2.93 -19.29
C ARG A 311 -4.47 -3.96 -18.19
N ILE A 312 -4.33 -3.57 -16.94
CA ILE A 312 -4.28 -4.51 -15.82
C ILE A 312 -5.43 -4.39 -14.84
N GLY A 313 -5.69 -5.49 -14.12
CA GLY A 313 -6.49 -5.49 -12.91
C GLY A 313 -5.67 -6.06 -11.75
N VAL A 314 -5.71 -5.40 -10.60
CA VAL A 314 -5.13 -5.88 -9.34
C VAL A 314 -6.24 -6.11 -8.32
N ALA A 315 -6.31 -7.31 -7.76
CA ALA A 315 -7.31 -7.66 -6.75
C ALA A 315 -6.87 -7.20 -5.35
N GLU A 316 -7.78 -6.51 -4.67
CA GLU A 316 -7.77 -6.51 -3.22
C GLU A 316 -8.62 -7.68 -2.75
N ALA A 317 -7.96 -8.75 -2.30
CA ALA A 317 -8.63 -9.99 -1.86
C ALA A 317 -8.00 -10.53 -0.58
N TRP A 318 -8.77 -10.54 0.50
CA TRP A 318 -8.40 -11.15 1.76
C TRP A 318 -8.67 -12.67 1.71
N ALA A 319 -7.94 -13.36 0.84
CA ALA A 319 -8.06 -14.81 0.70
C ALA A 319 -7.39 -15.53 1.88
N PRO A 320 -7.95 -16.67 2.36
CA PRO A 320 -7.44 -17.36 3.54
C PRO A 320 -6.09 -18.05 3.34
N THR A 321 -5.72 -18.40 2.13
CA THR A 321 -4.44 -19.05 1.81
C THR A 321 -3.84 -18.49 0.51
N SER A 322 -2.53 -18.70 0.32
CA SER A 322 -1.84 -18.31 -0.92
C SER A 322 -2.41 -19.02 -2.15
N GLU A 323 -2.88 -20.27 -2.02
CA GLU A 323 -3.51 -21.02 -3.10
C GLU A 323 -4.87 -20.40 -3.50
N ARG A 324 -5.68 -19.95 -2.51
CA ARG A 324 -6.93 -19.24 -2.81
C ARG A 324 -6.63 -17.91 -3.49
N LEU A 325 -5.62 -17.16 -3.00
CA LEU A 325 -5.20 -15.91 -3.62
C LEU A 325 -4.73 -16.12 -5.08
N ALA A 326 -4.01 -17.21 -5.35
CA ALA A 326 -3.54 -17.53 -6.70
C ALA A 326 -4.69 -17.75 -7.71
N LEU A 327 -5.90 -18.10 -7.25
CA LEU A 327 -7.06 -18.23 -8.16
C LEU A 327 -7.43 -16.91 -8.82
N TYR A 328 -7.20 -15.76 -8.16
CA TYR A 328 -7.51 -14.43 -8.68
C TYR A 328 -6.58 -13.99 -9.83
N VAL A 329 -5.42 -14.64 -9.93
CA VAL A 329 -4.37 -14.30 -10.90
C VAL A 329 -4.08 -15.41 -11.91
N ARG A 330 -5.05 -16.31 -12.13
CA ARG A 330 -4.96 -17.32 -13.20
C ARG A 330 -4.81 -16.63 -14.57
N PRO A 331 -4.27 -17.29 -15.60
CA PRO A 331 -3.97 -16.67 -16.89
C PRO A 331 -5.16 -15.97 -17.58
N ASP A 332 -6.39 -16.38 -17.26
CA ASP A 332 -7.63 -15.84 -17.78
C ASP A 332 -8.37 -14.91 -16.79
N GLU A 333 -7.73 -14.57 -15.67
CA GLU A 333 -8.27 -13.70 -14.61
C GLU A 333 -7.44 -12.42 -14.44
N LEU A 334 -7.43 -11.81 -13.25
CA LEU A 334 -6.70 -10.56 -13.03
C LEU A 334 -5.17 -10.75 -13.15
N HIS A 335 -4.45 -9.67 -13.21
CA HIS A 335 -3.00 -9.69 -13.42
C HIS A 335 -2.21 -9.81 -12.13
N GLN A 336 -2.72 -9.17 -11.07
CA GLN A 336 -2.07 -9.07 -9.77
C GLN A 336 -3.11 -9.23 -8.66
N ALA A 337 -2.65 -9.65 -7.48
CA ALA A 337 -3.43 -9.64 -6.24
C ALA A 337 -2.50 -9.34 -5.06
N PHE A 338 -2.91 -8.42 -4.17
CA PHE A 338 -2.10 -8.04 -3.02
C PHE A 338 -1.83 -9.21 -2.08
N ASN A 339 -0.58 -9.39 -1.69
CA ASN A 339 -0.18 -10.39 -0.71
C ASN A 339 -0.34 -9.87 0.72
N PHE A 340 -1.53 -9.98 1.27
CA PHE A 340 -1.81 -9.56 2.63
C PHE A 340 -1.23 -10.48 3.70
N GLN A 341 -0.85 -11.71 3.36
CA GLN A 341 -0.11 -12.58 4.27
C GLN A 341 1.30 -12.04 4.53
N PHE A 342 1.97 -11.52 3.48
CA PHE A 342 3.25 -10.84 3.62
C PHE A 342 3.12 -9.50 4.37
N LEU A 343 2.08 -8.73 4.08
CA LEU A 343 1.78 -7.47 4.78
C LEU A 343 1.63 -7.69 6.29
N LYS A 344 0.92 -8.75 6.72
CA LYS A 344 0.70 -9.08 8.14
C LYS A 344 1.86 -9.84 8.78
N CYS A 345 2.90 -10.22 8.02
CA CYS A 345 4.00 -11.03 8.51
C CYS A 345 4.76 -10.32 9.64
N PRO A 346 5.01 -10.98 10.78
CA PRO A 346 5.79 -10.41 11.86
C PRO A 346 7.26 -10.23 11.44
N TRP A 347 8.01 -9.42 12.19
CA TRP A 347 9.45 -9.24 12.00
C TRP A 347 10.24 -10.46 12.49
N ASP A 348 10.15 -11.55 11.74
CA ASP A 348 10.81 -12.82 12.03
C ASP A 348 11.28 -13.49 10.73
N ALA A 349 12.55 -13.87 10.66
CA ALA A 349 13.16 -14.44 9.45
C ALA A 349 12.49 -15.76 9.01
N ALA A 350 12.09 -16.62 9.94
CA ALA A 350 11.48 -17.90 9.61
C ALA A 350 10.06 -17.70 9.06
N ALA A 351 9.27 -16.83 9.71
CA ALA A 351 7.93 -16.47 9.25
C ALA A 351 7.97 -15.78 7.88
N MET A 352 8.86 -14.81 7.68
CA MET A 352 9.05 -14.14 6.38
C MET A 352 9.41 -15.15 5.29
N ARG A 353 10.37 -16.04 5.56
CA ARG A 353 10.76 -17.07 4.59
C ARG A 353 9.60 -17.96 4.21
N GLN A 354 8.84 -18.44 5.20
CA GLN A 354 7.68 -19.30 4.97
C GLN A 354 6.66 -18.62 4.06
N VAL A 355 6.27 -17.38 4.39
CA VAL A 355 5.28 -16.62 3.58
C VAL A 355 5.80 -16.36 2.16
N ILE A 356 7.09 -16.04 2.00
CA ILE A 356 7.69 -15.83 0.69
C ILE A 356 7.65 -17.14 -0.13
N ASP A 357 8.06 -18.27 0.45
CA ASP A 357 8.09 -19.55 -0.24
C ASP A 357 6.68 -20.00 -0.65
N GLU A 358 5.69 -19.93 0.26
CA GLU A 358 4.29 -20.26 -0.01
C GLU A 358 3.69 -19.38 -1.11
N SER A 359 3.95 -18.08 -1.06
CA SER A 359 3.43 -17.12 -2.03
C SER A 359 4.01 -17.34 -3.43
N LEU A 360 5.34 -17.50 -3.53
CA LEU A 360 6.01 -17.78 -4.81
C LEU A 360 5.59 -19.13 -5.41
N ALA A 361 5.40 -20.15 -4.58
CA ALA A 361 4.92 -21.44 -5.03
C ALA A 361 3.49 -21.35 -5.56
N ALA A 362 2.60 -20.68 -4.84
CA ALA A 362 1.18 -20.57 -5.21
C ALA A 362 1.00 -19.77 -6.50
N THR A 363 1.55 -18.54 -6.60
CA THR A 363 1.43 -17.71 -7.80
C THR A 363 2.18 -18.32 -8.99
N GLY A 364 3.37 -18.92 -8.75
CA GLY A 364 4.13 -19.63 -9.76
C GLY A 364 3.39 -20.83 -10.37
N SER A 365 2.53 -21.51 -9.59
CA SER A 365 1.71 -22.63 -10.06
C SER A 365 0.72 -22.24 -11.16
N VAL A 366 0.31 -20.97 -11.20
CA VAL A 366 -0.58 -20.39 -12.22
C VAL A 366 0.16 -19.47 -13.21
N GLY A 367 1.48 -19.36 -13.10
CA GLY A 367 2.31 -18.54 -14.02
C GLY A 367 2.24 -17.02 -13.77
N ALA A 368 1.67 -16.61 -12.63
CA ALA A 368 1.57 -15.20 -12.24
C ALA A 368 2.78 -14.77 -11.38
N PRO A 369 3.16 -13.48 -11.39
CA PRO A 369 4.08 -12.93 -10.41
C PRO A 369 3.39 -12.75 -9.06
N THR A 370 4.18 -12.75 -7.99
CA THR A 370 3.70 -12.33 -6.67
C THR A 370 3.68 -10.80 -6.57
N THR A 371 2.70 -10.25 -5.87
CA THR A 371 2.56 -8.80 -5.66
C THR A 371 2.80 -8.47 -4.18
N TRP A 372 3.92 -7.84 -3.89
CA TRP A 372 4.37 -7.54 -2.53
C TRP A 372 3.86 -6.18 -2.05
N VAL A 373 3.45 -6.11 -0.80
CA VAL A 373 2.97 -4.89 -0.16
C VAL A 373 3.32 -4.89 1.32
N LEU A 374 3.80 -3.76 1.85
CA LEU A 374 4.14 -3.59 3.28
C LEU A 374 3.12 -2.71 4.01
N SER A 375 2.51 -1.75 3.34
CA SER A 375 1.50 -0.83 3.88
C SER A 375 0.52 -0.41 2.81
N ASN A 376 -0.67 0.04 3.24
CA ASN A 376 -1.66 0.73 2.42
C ASN A 376 -2.43 1.73 3.30
N HIS A 377 -3.50 2.31 2.78
CA HIS A 377 -4.33 3.30 3.48
C HIS A 377 -5.33 2.68 4.48
N ASP A 378 -5.31 1.36 4.67
CA ASP A 378 -6.25 0.63 5.56
C ASP A 378 -5.55 -0.09 6.70
N VAL A 379 -4.22 -0.04 6.78
CA VAL A 379 -3.46 -0.72 7.82
C VAL A 379 -2.42 0.22 8.44
N VAL A 380 -2.12 -0.04 9.71
CA VAL A 380 -1.04 0.66 10.44
C VAL A 380 0.26 0.59 9.64
N ARG A 381 0.92 1.74 9.48
CA ARG A 381 2.20 1.85 8.74
C ARG A 381 3.22 0.86 9.28
N HIS A 382 3.92 0.15 8.42
CA HIS A 382 4.88 -0.88 8.84
C HIS A 382 6.03 -0.33 9.68
N THR A 383 6.38 0.96 9.56
CA THR A 383 7.34 1.63 10.46
C THR A 383 6.88 1.55 11.93
N THR A 384 5.58 1.69 12.20
CA THR A 384 4.99 1.54 13.54
C THR A 384 4.72 0.08 13.86
N ARG A 385 4.18 -0.70 12.94
CA ARG A 385 3.88 -2.13 13.13
C ARG A 385 5.12 -2.94 13.51
N TYR A 386 6.30 -2.55 13.04
CA TYR A 386 7.58 -3.17 13.38
C TYR A 386 8.31 -2.51 14.55
N ALA A 387 7.67 -1.58 15.28
CA ALA A 387 8.33 -0.76 16.31
C ALA A 387 8.42 -1.41 17.70
N ASP A 388 8.19 -2.72 17.84
CA ASP A 388 8.47 -3.41 19.10
C ASP A 388 9.93 -3.17 19.51
N GLY A 389 10.15 -2.53 20.67
CA GLY A 389 11.45 -2.04 21.09
C GLY A 389 11.76 -0.57 20.79
N GLY A 390 10.78 0.20 20.27
CA GLY A 390 10.82 1.66 20.12
C GLY A 390 10.89 2.16 18.68
N PRO A 391 10.59 3.47 18.48
CA PRO A 391 10.42 4.05 17.14
C PRO A 391 11.66 3.95 16.24
N GLY A 392 12.85 4.10 16.80
CA GLY A 392 14.10 3.99 16.04
C GLY A 392 14.33 2.58 15.47
N ARG A 393 13.85 1.57 16.17
CA ARG A 393 13.90 0.18 15.71
C ARG A 393 12.88 -0.08 14.61
N GLY A 394 11.68 0.48 14.73
CA GLY A 394 10.66 0.41 13.70
C GLY A 394 11.14 0.98 12.35
N LEU A 395 11.78 2.15 12.38
CA LEU A 395 12.36 2.75 11.17
C LEU A 395 13.49 1.90 10.57
N ALA A 396 14.38 1.33 11.40
CA ALA A 396 15.45 0.46 10.91
C ALA A 396 14.88 -0.77 10.18
N ARG A 397 13.89 -1.42 10.79
CA ARG A 397 13.18 -2.57 10.22
C ARG A 397 12.41 -2.22 8.95
N ALA A 398 11.73 -1.07 8.92
CA ALA A 398 11.03 -0.60 7.74
C ALA A 398 11.98 -0.42 6.54
N ARG A 399 13.13 0.22 6.76
CA ARG A 399 14.19 0.37 5.75
C ARG A 399 14.73 -0.98 5.27
N ALA A 400 14.91 -1.93 6.19
CA ALA A 400 15.38 -3.27 5.87
C ALA A 400 14.33 -4.10 5.12
N ALA A 401 13.05 -3.99 5.52
CA ALA A 401 11.91 -4.63 4.85
C ALA A 401 11.75 -4.13 3.40
N ALA A 402 11.92 -2.82 3.18
CA ALA A 402 11.87 -2.23 1.84
C ALA A 402 12.92 -2.86 0.91
N LEU A 403 14.18 -2.99 1.37
CA LEU A 403 15.23 -3.62 0.58
C LEU A 403 14.95 -5.12 0.34
N LEU A 404 14.44 -5.85 1.34
CA LEU A 404 14.02 -7.24 1.13
C LEU A 404 12.94 -7.31 0.05
N THR A 405 11.85 -6.56 0.21
CA THR A 405 10.69 -6.57 -0.69
C THR A 405 11.08 -6.24 -2.13
N LEU A 406 11.90 -5.21 -2.33
CA LEU A 406 12.38 -4.82 -3.65
C LEU A 406 13.40 -5.79 -4.26
N ALA A 407 13.98 -6.72 -3.48
CA ALA A 407 14.83 -7.79 -3.99
C ALA A 407 14.05 -9.05 -4.37
N LEU A 408 12.79 -9.20 -3.92
CA LEU A 408 11.95 -10.36 -4.24
C LEU A 408 11.50 -10.36 -5.70
N PRO A 409 11.23 -11.54 -6.30
CA PRO A 409 10.61 -11.64 -7.63
C PRO A 409 9.18 -11.12 -7.62
N GLY A 410 8.79 -10.45 -8.68
CA GLY A 410 7.43 -9.94 -8.85
C GLY A 410 7.32 -8.43 -8.68
N SER A 411 6.08 -7.93 -8.58
CA SER A 411 5.76 -6.52 -8.43
C SER A 411 5.73 -6.08 -6.96
N SER A 412 5.87 -4.77 -6.74
CA SER A 412 5.80 -4.18 -5.38
C SER A 412 4.92 -2.95 -5.37
N TYR A 413 4.13 -2.78 -4.33
CA TYR A 413 3.34 -1.58 -4.09
C TYR A 413 3.91 -0.82 -2.89
N LEU A 414 4.11 0.48 -3.07
CA LEU A 414 4.62 1.41 -2.06
C LEU A 414 3.49 2.35 -1.67
N TYR A 415 3.17 2.41 -0.40
CA TYR A 415 2.19 3.38 0.09
C TYR A 415 2.85 4.74 0.33
N GLN A 416 2.19 5.84 -0.03
CA GLN A 416 2.69 7.19 0.19
C GLN A 416 3.24 7.39 1.60
N GLY A 417 4.48 7.92 1.68
CA GLY A 417 5.20 8.15 2.94
C GLY A 417 6.03 6.96 3.43
N GLU A 418 5.97 5.79 2.78
CA GLU A 418 6.91 4.69 3.06
C GLU A 418 8.34 5.12 2.75
N GLU A 419 8.54 5.78 1.62
CA GLU A 419 9.84 6.29 1.17
C GLU A 419 10.41 7.36 2.11
N LEU A 420 9.56 7.94 2.94
CA LEU A 420 9.96 8.90 3.98
C LEU A 420 10.17 8.23 5.34
N GLY A 421 9.77 6.97 5.50
CA GLY A 421 9.78 6.25 6.76
C GLY A 421 8.78 6.81 7.78
N LEU A 422 7.64 7.34 7.32
CA LEU A 422 6.64 7.93 8.20
C LEU A 422 6.06 6.88 9.15
N PRO A 423 5.98 7.18 10.45
CA PRO A 423 5.25 6.36 11.41
C PRO A 423 3.74 6.63 11.33
N GLU A 424 2.97 5.77 11.96
CA GLU A 424 1.55 5.99 12.26
C GLU A 424 1.35 7.19 13.16
N VAL A 425 0.26 7.93 12.98
CA VAL A 425 -0.17 8.99 13.90
C VAL A 425 -1.26 8.41 14.81
N THR A 426 -0.92 8.14 16.06
CA THR A 426 -1.80 7.42 17.00
C THR A 426 -2.61 8.34 17.89
N ASP A 427 -2.23 9.60 18.04
CA ASP A 427 -2.78 10.60 18.98
C ASP A 427 -3.67 11.64 18.28
N LEU A 428 -4.38 11.22 17.22
CA LEU A 428 -5.35 12.09 16.56
C LEU A 428 -6.52 12.42 17.47
N PRO A 429 -6.95 13.70 17.52
CA PRO A 429 -8.17 14.09 18.22
C PRO A 429 -9.39 13.35 17.69
N ASP A 430 -10.26 12.86 18.57
CA ASP A 430 -11.44 12.07 18.20
C ASP A 430 -12.39 12.83 17.27
N GLU A 431 -12.51 14.15 17.47
CA GLU A 431 -13.34 15.04 16.66
C GLU A 431 -12.85 15.23 15.20
N LEU A 432 -11.61 14.86 14.91
CA LEU A 432 -11.03 14.92 13.56
C LEU A 432 -11.05 13.58 12.84
N ARG A 433 -11.38 12.50 13.56
CA ARG A 433 -11.44 11.17 12.96
C ARG A 433 -12.60 11.05 11.98
N GLN A 434 -12.39 10.32 10.89
CA GLN A 434 -13.38 10.10 9.84
C GLN A 434 -13.59 8.62 9.51
N ASP A 435 -12.82 7.71 10.12
CA ASP A 435 -12.98 6.27 9.89
C ASP A 435 -14.32 5.76 10.45
N PRO A 436 -15.23 5.20 9.62
CA PRO A 436 -16.50 4.63 10.09
C PRO A 436 -16.34 3.58 11.19
N ALA A 437 -15.25 2.81 11.18
CA ALA A 437 -14.98 1.80 12.21
C ALA A 437 -14.82 2.43 13.60
N PHE A 438 -14.23 3.63 13.70
CA PHE A 438 -14.09 4.35 14.96
C PHE A 438 -15.46 4.67 15.59
N PHE A 439 -16.40 5.20 14.79
CA PHE A 439 -17.71 5.60 15.28
C PHE A 439 -18.59 4.41 15.66
N ARG A 440 -18.49 3.31 14.91
CA ARG A 440 -19.31 2.11 15.14
C ARG A 440 -18.86 1.32 16.38
N THR A 441 -17.57 1.15 16.59
CA THR A 441 -17.02 0.45 17.77
C THR A 441 -17.18 1.26 19.05
N SER A 442 -17.05 2.59 18.99
CA SER A 442 -17.26 3.48 20.15
C SER A 442 -18.73 3.51 20.59
N ALA A 443 -19.70 3.39 19.66
CA ALA A 443 -21.12 3.37 19.97
C ALA A 443 -21.56 2.10 20.72
N ASP A 444 -20.87 0.97 20.52
CA ASP A 444 -21.17 -0.31 21.16
C ASP A 444 -20.51 -0.47 22.56
N GLY A 445 -19.77 0.56 23.03
CA GLY A 445 -19.12 0.56 24.36
C GLY A 445 -17.99 -0.49 24.47
N GLN A 446 -17.55 -1.03 23.37
CA GLN A 446 -16.33 -1.81 23.28
C GLN A 446 -15.17 -0.82 23.15
N ASP A 447 -14.64 -0.37 24.28
CA ASP A 447 -13.30 0.19 24.31
C ASP A 447 -12.39 -0.84 23.63
N GLY A 448 -11.91 -0.52 22.44
CA GLY A 448 -11.05 -1.41 21.69
C GLY A 448 -9.85 -1.81 22.53
N GLN A 449 -9.91 -2.99 23.13
CA GLN A 449 -8.82 -3.57 23.92
C GLN A 449 -7.58 -3.87 23.07
N ASP A 450 -7.68 -3.70 21.76
CA ASP A 450 -6.58 -3.81 20.79
C ASP A 450 -6.18 -2.42 20.25
N GLY A 451 -5.92 -1.45 21.14
CA GLY A 451 -5.45 -0.10 20.82
C GLY A 451 -4.09 -0.02 20.10
N GLN A 452 -3.66 -1.09 19.43
CA GLN A 452 -2.54 -1.12 18.51
C GLN A 452 -2.96 -1.35 17.04
N ASP A 453 -4.14 -1.88 16.79
CA ASP A 453 -4.71 -1.90 15.43
C ASP A 453 -5.53 -0.61 15.25
N GLY A 454 -4.80 0.50 15.09
CA GLY A 454 -5.35 1.85 14.99
C GLY A 454 -6.37 1.95 13.87
N PHE A 455 -7.41 2.74 14.13
CA PHE A 455 -8.31 3.20 13.09
C PHE A 455 -7.52 3.81 11.93
N ARG A 456 -8.00 3.66 10.71
CA ARG A 456 -7.29 4.01 9.47
C ARG A 456 -6.85 5.48 9.34
N ASP A 457 -7.43 6.39 10.14
CA ASP A 457 -7.06 7.83 10.09
C ASP A 457 -5.56 8.08 10.32
N GLY A 458 -4.92 7.29 11.19
CA GLY A 458 -3.51 7.48 11.53
C GLY A 458 -2.54 7.26 10.37
N CYS A 459 -2.83 6.31 9.48
CA CYS A 459 -2.04 6.10 8.27
C CYS A 459 -2.39 7.06 7.13
N ARG A 460 -3.51 7.82 7.26
CA ARG A 460 -4.07 8.71 6.24
C ARG A 460 -3.69 10.17 6.41
N VAL A 461 -2.90 10.52 7.44
CA VAL A 461 -2.41 11.89 7.67
C VAL A 461 -1.65 12.41 6.45
N PRO A 462 -1.91 13.67 6.01
CA PRO A 462 -1.31 14.27 4.82
C PRO A 462 0.22 14.27 4.80
N LEU A 463 0.81 14.12 3.60
CA LEU A 463 2.25 14.04 3.40
C LEU A 463 2.98 15.34 3.69
N PRO A 464 4.15 15.32 4.35
CA PRO A 464 5.03 16.48 4.52
C PRO A 464 5.96 16.61 3.30
N TRP A 465 5.79 17.69 2.53
CA TRP A 465 6.66 18.02 1.38
C TRP A 465 7.83 18.91 1.76
N THR A 466 7.59 19.89 2.66
CA THR A 466 8.60 20.88 3.09
C THR A 466 8.88 20.79 4.57
N ARG A 467 10.00 21.37 5.01
CA ARG A 467 10.41 21.40 6.43
C ARG A 467 9.57 22.34 7.29
N SER A 468 8.83 23.25 6.68
CA SER A 468 8.12 24.34 7.36
C SER A 468 6.85 24.71 6.60
N GLY A 469 6.02 25.55 7.21
CA GLY A 469 4.71 25.93 6.70
C GLY A 469 3.60 25.27 7.51
N ASP A 470 2.39 25.78 7.41
CA ASP A 470 1.26 25.38 8.26
C ASP A 470 0.84 23.92 8.06
N SER A 471 1.15 23.33 6.89
CA SER A 471 0.88 21.92 6.55
C SER A 471 2.10 21.22 5.93
N TYR A 472 3.30 21.68 6.27
CA TYR A 472 4.57 21.17 5.70
C TYR A 472 4.54 21.04 4.18
N GLY A 473 3.92 22.03 3.48
CA GLY A 473 3.84 22.09 2.02
C GLY A 473 2.86 21.11 1.38
N PHE A 474 1.98 20.50 2.17
CA PHE A 474 0.85 19.73 1.67
C PHE A 474 -0.08 20.62 0.84
N GLY A 475 -0.47 21.78 1.39
CA GLY A 475 -1.26 22.80 0.73
C GLY A 475 -1.10 24.16 1.41
N PRO A 476 -1.64 25.22 0.81
CA PRO A 476 -1.55 26.58 1.36
C PRO A 476 -2.57 26.85 2.49
N GLY A 477 -3.59 26.01 2.67
CA GLY A 477 -4.71 26.23 3.59
C GLY A 477 -4.71 25.37 4.86
N GLY A 478 -3.64 24.62 5.13
CA GLY A 478 -3.60 23.67 6.25
C GLY A 478 -3.80 22.20 5.79
N SER A 479 -4.28 21.34 6.69
CA SER A 479 -4.56 19.94 6.37
C SER A 479 -5.74 19.40 7.19
N TRP A 480 -6.52 18.50 6.62
CA TRP A 480 -7.72 17.92 7.26
C TRP A 480 -7.41 17.05 8.48
N LEU A 481 -6.22 16.46 8.54
CA LEU A 481 -5.68 15.82 9.75
C LEU A 481 -4.37 16.51 10.14
N PRO A 482 -4.11 16.70 11.45
CA PRO A 482 -2.90 17.36 11.91
C PRO A 482 -1.66 16.49 11.66
N GLN A 483 -0.64 17.10 11.08
CA GLN A 483 0.67 16.49 10.89
C GLN A 483 1.52 16.68 12.16
N PRO A 484 2.19 15.64 12.68
CA PRO A 484 3.08 15.78 13.83
C PRO A 484 4.27 16.72 13.55
N ASP A 485 4.67 17.54 14.53
CA ASP A 485 5.83 18.44 14.42
C ASP A 485 7.12 17.73 14.00
N ALA A 486 7.30 16.48 14.44
CA ALA A 486 8.45 15.66 14.08
C ALA A 486 8.55 15.37 12.58
N TRP A 487 7.45 15.49 11.83
CA TRP A 487 7.43 15.24 10.38
C TRP A 487 8.15 16.32 9.57
N SER A 488 8.43 17.49 10.16
CA SER A 488 9.29 18.50 9.51
C SER A 488 10.66 17.90 9.11
N GLY A 489 11.23 17.03 9.96
CA GLY A 489 12.49 16.31 9.70
C GLY A 489 12.34 15.10 8.78
N LEU A 490 11.12 14.64 8.55
CA LEU A 490 10.80 13.50 7.68
C LEU A 490 10.24 13.94 6.31
N SER A 491 10.10 15.25 6.07
CA SER A 491 9.58 15.79 4.82
C SER A 491 10.45 15.43 3.60
N VAL A 492 9.84 15.46 2.41
CA VAL A 492 10.57 15.26 1.15
C VAL A 492 11.76 16.19 1.04
N GLU A 493 11.58 17.49 1.37
CA GLU A 493 12.67 18.48 1.36
C GLU A 493 13.78 18.13 2.36
N ALA A 494 13.42 17.63 3.54
CA ALA A 494 14.39 17.27 4.58
C ALA A 494 15.30 16.12 4.14
N GLN A 495 14.76 15.18 3.40
CA GLN A 495 15.41 13.94 3.04
C GLN A 495 16.11 13.97 1.67
N THR A 496 15.67 14.89 0.78
CA THR A 496 16.26 14.99 -0.57
C THR A 496 17.73 15.36 -0.49
N GLY A 497 18.59 14.53 -1.09
CA GLY A 497 20.04 14.71 -1.13
C GLY A 497 20.78 14.34 0.16
N ASP A 498 20.10 13.83 1.19
CA ASP A 498 20.73 13.24 2.37
C ASP A 498 20.97 11.73 2.15
N PRO A 499 22.20 11.27 1.92
CA PRO A 499 22.49 9.86 1.65
C PRO A 499 22.10 8.90 2.79
N GLY A 500 21.87 9.42 3.99
CA GLY A 500 21.42 8.66 5.16
C GLY A 500 19.91 8.52 5.25
N SER A 501 19.16 9.26 4.46
CA SER A 501 17.71 9.32 4.52
C SER A 501 17.03 8.04 3.98
N THR A 502 15.77 7.86 4.32
CA THR A 502 14.95 6.76 3.80
C THR A 502 14.60 7.01 2.32
N LEU A 503 14.33 8.25 1.95
CA LEU A 503 14.04 8.64 0.57
C LEU A 503 15.19 8.27 -0.39
N GLU A 504 16.43 8.59 -0.02
CA GLU A 504 17.58 8.27 -0.87
C GLU A 504 17.89 6.75 -0.88
N LEU A 505 17.54 6.03 0.19
CA LEU A 505 17.59 4.56 0.19
C LEU A 505 16.61 3.97 -0.84
N TYR A 506 15.36 4.45 -0.87
CA TYR A 506 14.38 4.01 -1.87
C TYR A 506 14.80 4.38 -3.29
N ARG A 507 15.26 5.61 -3.54
CA ARG A 507 15.79 6.02 -4.85
C ARG A 507 16.92 5.11 -5.32
N GLY A 508 17.87 4.82 -4.43
CA GLY A 508 18.98 3.91 -4.72
C GLY A 508 18.53 2.48 -5.03
N ALA A 509 17.57 1.96 -4.27
CA ALA A 509 17.02 0.62 -4.49
C ALA A 509 16.25 0.53 -5.81
N LEU A 510 15.41 1.52 -6.13
CA LEU A 510 14.63 1.56 -7.37
C LEU A 510 15.52 1.75 -8.60
N ALA A 511 16.56 2.57 -8.51
CA ALA A 511 17.55 2.70 -9.57
C ALA A 511 18.26 1.37 -9.85
N LEU A 512 18.77 0.70 -8.81
CA LEU A 512 19.40 -0.62 -8.94
C LEU A 512 18.44 -1.69 -9.47
N ARG A 513 17.16 -1.64 -9.09
CA ARG A 513 16.14 -2.58 -9.58
C ARG A 513 15.93 -2.43 -11.09
N ARG A 514 16.02 -1.22 -11.64
CA ARG A 514 15.94 -0.96 -13.09
C ARG A 514 17.21 -1.34 -13.83
N GLU A 515 18.39 -1.14 -13.20
CA GLU A 515 19.70 -1.42 -13.81
C GLU A 515 20.06 -2.91 -13.82
N LEU A 516 19.58 -3.67 -12.82
CA LEU A 516 19.92 -5.09 -12.64
C LEU A 516 18.83 -6.00 -13.21
N PRO A 517 19.00 -6.58 -14.42
CA PRO A 517 17.97 -7.41 -15.06
C PRO A 517 17.51 -8.60 -14.22
N GLY A 518 18.31 -9.00 -13.24
CA GLY A 518 17.96 -10.08 -12.31
C GLY A 518 16.94 -9.73 -11.26
N LEU A 519 16.60 -8.44 -11.07
CA LEU A 519 15.69 -7.97 -10.01
C LEU A 519 14.21 -7.86 -10.43
N GLY A 520 13.83 -8.24 -11.64
CA GLY A 520 12.44 -8.33 -12.07
C GLY A 520 11.72 -9.60 -11.59
N ASP A 521 10.79 -10.11 -12.39
CA ASP A 521 10.06 -11.38 -12.16
C ASP A 521 10.90 -12.61 -12.56
N GLY A 522 12.16 -12.63 -12.13
CA GLY A 522 13.12 -13.70 -12.46
C GLY A 522 13.30 -14.71 -11.29
N PRO A 523 14.19 -15.71 -11.48
CA PRO A 523 14.40 -16.75 -10.48
C PRO A 523 15.05 -16.21 -9.19
N MET A 524 14.71 -16.86 -8.07
CA MET A 524 15.29 -16.63 -6.75
C MET A 524 15.71 -17.97 -6.15
N SER A 525 16.77 -17.95 -5.35
CA SER A 525 17.20 -19.09 -4.55
C SER A 525 17.64 -18.66 -3.16
N TRP A 526 17.30 -19.42 -2.14
CA TRP A 526 17.82 -19.19 -0.80
C TRP A 526 19.28 -19.64 -0.69
N LEU A 527 20.07 -18.86 0.02
CA LEU A 527 21.41 -19.21 0.44
C LEU A 527 21.41 -19.68 1.90
N GLN A 528 22.43 -20.44 2.29
CA GLN A 528 22.59 -20.84 3.68
C GLN A 528 22.96 -19.62 4.53
N ALA A 529 22.24 -19.40 5.62
CA ALA A 529 22.47 -18.32 6.58
C ALA A 529 22.21 -18.80 8.02
N PRO A 530 22.75 -18.12 9.04
CA PRO A 530 22.40 -18.38 10.43
C PRO A 530 20.91 -18.18 10.73
N ALA A 531 20.41 -18.79 11.81
CA ALA A 531 19.07 -18.52 12.29
C ALA A 531 18.86 -17.00 12.54
N GLY A 532 17.71 -16.47 12.16
CA GLY A 532 17.41 -15.03 12.24
C GLY A 532 17.99 -14.20 11.09
N VAL A 533 18.68 -14.83 10.12
CA VAL A 533 19.19 -14.16 8.92
C VAL A 533 18.56 -14.78 7.69
N LEU A 534 18.04 -13.95 6.77
CA LEU A 534 17.68 -14.35 5.42
C LEU A 534 18.81 -13.96 4.45
N ALA A 535 19.17 -14.89 3.58
CA ALA A 535 20.03 -14.63 2.45
C ALA A 535 19.43 -15.24 1.19
N LEU A 536 19.20 -14.43 0.18
CA LEU A 536 18.67 -14.85 -1.11
C LEU A 536 19.59 -14.40 -2.25
N SER A 537 19.61 -15.20 -3.31
CA SER A 537 20.33 -14.92 -4.54
C SER A 537 19.37 -14.70 -5.70
N ARG A 538 19.63 -13.65 -6.45
CA ARG A 538 19.06 -13.33 -7.77
C ARG A 538 20.19 -13.29 -8.80
N PRO A 539 19.93 -13.38 -10.12
CA PRO A 539 20.98 -13.20 -11.11
C PRO A 539 21.73 -11.87 -10.93
N GLY A 540 23.03 -11.95 -10.58
CA GLY A 540 23.88 -10.78 -10.34
C GLY A 540 23.75 -10.10 -8.97
N LEU A 541 22.91 -10.62 -8.07
CA LEU A 541 22.67 -10.00 -6.76
C LEU A 541 22.50 -11.03 -5.65
N VAL A 542 23.05 -10.72 -4.48
CA VAL A 542 22.68 -11.34 -3.21
C VAL A 542 22.04 -10.28 -2.32
N CYS A 543 20.93 -10.64 -1.66
CA CYS A 543 20.30 -9.83 -0.61
C CYS A 543 20.45 -10.56 0.73
N THR A 544 20.90 -9.85 1.77
CA THR A 544 21.03 -10.36 3.14
C THR A 544 20.23 -9.50 4.10
N LEU A 545 19.37 -10.12 4.92
CA LEU A 545 18.57 -9.45 5.95
C LEU A 545 18.89 -10.06 7.31
N ASN A 546 19.28 -9.23 8.27
CA ASN A 546 19.41 -9.58 9.67
C ASN A 546 18.15 -9.10 10.43
N THR A 547 17.36 -10.04 10.96
CA THR A 547 16.15 -9.71 11.78
C THR A 547 16.44 -9.70 13.28
N LEU A 548 17.68 -10.03 13.69
CA LEU A 548 18.06 -10.10 15.09
C LEU A 548 18.33 -8.71 15.69
N ALA A 549 18.26 -8.62 17.00
CA ALA A 549 18.61 -7.43 17.77
C ALA A 549 20.13 -7.23 17.95
N GLU A 550 20.94 -8.13 17.39
CA GLU A 550 22.40 -8.14 17.47
C GLU A 550 23.05 -8.18 16.09
N GLU A 551 24.28 -7.74 16.02
CA GLU A 551 25.10 -7.77 14.81
C GLU A 551 25.47 -9.21 14.44
N VAL A 552 25.38 -9.55 13.16
CA VAL A 552 25.77 -10.89 12.65
C VAL A 552 26.96 -10.78 11.71
N GLU A 553 27.98 -11.61 11.95
CA GLU A 553 29.14 -11.70 11.07
C GLU A 553 28.92 -12.78 10.00
N LEU A 554 29.06 -12.39 8.72
CA LEU A 554 28.90 -13.27 7.56
C LEU A 554 30.17 -13.21 6.68
N PRO A 555 30.49 -14.26 5.91
CA PRO A 555 31.42 -14.13 4.78
C PRO A 555 30.94 -13.01 3.85
N VAL A 556 31.85 -12.20 3.29
CA VAL A 556 31.48 -11.15 2.33
C VAL A 556 30.87 -11.78 1.08
N PRO A 557 29.58 -11.54 0.76
CA PRO A 557 28.95 -12.18 -0.39
C PRO A 557 29.44 -11.65 -1.74
N GLY A 558 29.89 -10.39 -1.76
CA GLY A 558 30.32 -9.70 -2.96
C GLY A 558 30.62 -8.22 -2.70
N ARG A 559 30.57 -7.39 -3.73
CA ARG A 559 30.70 -5.93 -3.56
C ARG A 559 29.37 -5.34 -3.07
N ALA A 560 29.38 -4.63 -1.95
CA ALA A 560 28.16 -3.96 -1.47
C ALA A 560 27.66 -2.94 -2.49
N LEU A 561 26.36 -3.01 -2.79
CA LEU A 561 25.65 -2.07 -3.67
C LEU A 561 24.86 -1.06 -2.83
N LEU A 562 24.08 -1.57 -1.87
CA LEU A 562 23.20 -0.76 -1.04
C LEU A 562 23.04 -1.42 0.33
N SER A 563 22.82 -0.63 1.39
CA SER A 563 22.57 -1.15 2.73
C SER A 563 21.66 -0.19 3.50
N SER A 564 20.70 -0.73 4.26
CA SER A 564 19.80 0.05 5.12
C SER A 564 20.49 0.63 6.36
N ALA A 565 21.69 0.13 6.71
CA ALA A 565 22.52 0.60 7.81
C ALA A 565 24.01 0.49 7.47
N PRO A 566 24.92 1.27 8.13
CA PRO A 566 26.34 1.21 7.85
C PRO A 566 26.95 -0.16 8.13
N LEU A 567 27.66 -0.73 7.15
CA LEU A 567 28.36 -2.01 7.27
C LEU A 567 29.77 -1.84 7.84
N SER A 568 30.26 -2.83 8.59
CA SER A 568 31.65 -2.92 9.04
C SER A 568 32.31 -4.20 8.51
N TYR A 569 33.60 -4.13 8.16
CA TYR A 569 34.30 -5.22 7.48
C TYR A 569 35.44 -5.76 8.33
N GLY A 570 35.59 -7.10 8.35
CA GLY A 570 36.73 -7.85 8.89
C GLY A 570 37.61 -8.42 7.77
N ALA A 571 38.46 -9.37 8.11
CA ALA A 571 39.31 -10.08 7.17
C ALA A 571 38.49 -11.16 6.42
N GLY A 572 37.83 -10.77 5.32
CA GLY A 572 36.97 -11.66 4.51
C GLY A 572 35.56 -11.83 5.08
N THR A 573 35.20 -11.07 6.09
CA THR A 573 33.85 -11.05 6.69
C THR A 573 33.25 -9.64 6.66
N VAL A 574 31.94 -9.59 6.77
CA VAL A 574 31.15 -8.36 6.96
C VAL A 574 30.23 -8.54 8.15
N ARG A 575 30.04 -7.50 8.91
CA ARG A 575 29.06 -7.45 9.99
C ARG A 575 27.84 -6.69 9.54
N ILE A 576 26.73 -7.41 9.59
CA ILE A 576 25.38 -6.91 9.25
C ILE A 576 24.75 -6.40 10.56
N PRO A 577 24.47 -5.10 10.68
CA PRO A 577 23.87 -4.53 11.89
C PRO A 577 22.52 -5.16 12.25
N PRO A 578 22.05 -5.00 13.50
CA PRO A 578 20.69 -5.37 13.89
C PRO A 578 19.64 -4.78 12.95
N ASP A 579 18.56 -5.52 12.71
CA ASP A 579 17.39 -5.03 11.97
C ASP A 579 17.76 -4.34 10.62
N SER A 580 18.70 -4.93 9.86
CA SER A 580 19.22 -4.31 8.64
C SER A 580 19.34 -5.27 7.46
N CYS A 581 19.29 -4.69 6.26
CA CYS A 581 19.38 -5.40 4.99
C CYS A 581 20.48 -4.81 4.11
N ALA A 582 21.16 -5.66 3.33
CA ALA A 582 22.17 -5.24 2.37
C ALA A 582 22.09 -6.01 1.05
N TRP A 583 22.39 -5.33 -0.06
CA TRP A 583 22.47 -5.85 -1.43
C TRP A 583 23.93 -5.92 -1.88
N TRP A 584 24.28 -7.00 -2.55
CA TRP A 584 25.63 -7.33 -2.97
C TRP A 584 25.67 -7.71 -4.45
N ALA A 585 26.56 -7.11 -5.22
CA ALA A 585 26.87 -7.59 -6.58
C ALA A 585 27.73 -8.87 -6.50
N ILE A 586 27.38 -9.89 -7.28
CA ILE A 586 28.10 -11.17 -7.39
C ILE A 586 28.47 -11.49 -8.84
#